data_431b3dc08c52b5aac90900f124b80985
#
_entry.id   431b3dc08c52b5aac90900f124b80985
#
_cell.length_a   1.000
_cell.length_b   1.000
_cell.length_c   1.000
_cell.angle_alpha   90.00
_cell.angle_beta   90.00
_cell.angle_gamma   90.00
#
_symmetry.space_group_name_H-M   'P 1'
#
loop_
_entity.id
_entity.type
_entity.pdbx_description
1 polymer ?
#
loop_
_entity_poly.entity_id
_entity_poly.type
_entity_poly.pdbx_seq_one_letter_code
_entity_poly.pdbx_strand_id
1 'polypeptide(L)'
;IAVCGEPAPEGWFIPTPKTLKRTKAVSFKGSEYRLIDHAGVAPEKLAEFRRFLKEKMNWVSGETGNIRIETGYLEKPHPNPEYYTLDIRENHIRIAASGESGIMRGLSRIRAVLSTPLTEIRQDGTAILPGLSIKDYPDIKIRGFMIGNFIGPRSSRDDVHEYVKLMIDQAAALQYNHLFFLVGGRLRSEKHPEINRPDYLFSREELSEFVRMAESRGMTACPMINSIGHVSSAPRISPVYHTDLKTGVRKEIGMNVCAPEFWKIYSEYVDELRVIFRNSPYFSIGTDEFDRNLKEIEKACGKPCSEFYPEFVNRVNRFLKPHGI
;
A
#
# COMPACT_ATOMS: atom_id res chain seq x y z
N ILE A 1 27.76 -19.80 7.15
CA ILE A 1 27.73 -20.82 6.07
C ILE A 1 26.58 -21.74 6.41
N ALA A 2 25.41 -21.48 5.85
CA ALA A 2 24.26 -22.41 5.98
C ALA A 2 24.49 -23.53 5.00
N VAL A 3 24.60 -24.75 5.50
CA VAL A 3 24.75 -25.96 4.70
C VAL A 3 23.48 -26.15 3.88
N CYS A 4 23.63 -26.14 2.55
CA CYS A 4 22.55 -26.46 1.60
C CYS A 4 22.08 -27.88 1.86
N GLY A 5 20.98 -28.08 2.59
CA GLY A 5 20.42 -29.41 2.84
C GLY A 5 19.40 -29.50 3.97
N GLU A 6 19.37 -28.56 4.88
CA GLU A 6 18.34 -28.58 5.93
C GLU A 6 17.02 -27.96 5.45
N PRO A 7 15.88 -28.54 5.78
CA PRO A 7 14.60 -27.89 5.53
C PRO A 7 14.60 -26.57 6.29
N ALA A 8 14.40 -25.45 5.58
CA ALA A 8 14.24 -24.16 6.25
C ALA A 8 13.06 -24.26 7.23
N PRO A 9 13.17 -23.65 8.43
CA PRO A 9 12.14 -23.74 9.45
C PRO A 9 10.78 -23.31 8.91
N GLU A 10 9.74 -23.94 9.41
CA GLU A 10 8.37 -23.45 9.26
C GLU A 10 8.36 -21.98 9.69
N GLY A 11 7.94 -21.06 8.82
CA GLY A 11 7.94 -19.63 9.14
C GLY A 11 8.72 -18.72 8.20
N TRP A 12 9.35 -19.24 7.16
CA TRP A 12 10.06 -18.41 6.17
C TRP A 12 9.15 -17.59 5.26
N PHE A 13 7.88 -17.96 5.21
CA PHE A 13 6.86 -17.20 4.52
C PHE A 13 5.79 -16.73 5.49
N ILE A 14 5.61 -15.43 5.57
CA ILE A 14 4.51 -14.81 6.30
C ILE A 14 3.66 -14.06 5.26
N PRO A 15 2.39 -14.39 5.09
CA PRO A 15 1.70 -15.57 5.65
C PRO A 15 2.20 -16.89 5.05
N THR A 16 2.07 -17.98 5.81
CA THR A 16 2.43 -19.33 5.35
C THR A 16 1.48 -19.75 4.22
N PRO A 17 1.99 -20.22 3.07
CA PRO A 17 1.14 -20.71 1.98
C PRO A 17 0.29 -21.92 2.37
N LYS A 18 -0.87 -22.07 1.76
CA LYS A 18 -1.76 -23.25 1.97
C LYS A 18 -1.07 -24.57 1.65
N THR A 19 -0.23 -24.56 0.64
CA THR A 19 0.61 -25.72 0.31
C THR A 19 2.00 -25.24 -0.09
N LEU A 20 3.02 -25.81 0.54
CA LEU A 20 4.42 -25.57 0.23
C LEU A 20 5.13 -26.93 0.09
N LYS A 21 5.60 -27.24 -1.11
CA LYS A 21 6.50 -28.36 -1.36
C LYS A 21 7.86 -27.83 -1.74
N ARG A 22 8.91 -28.37 -1.12
CA ARG A 22 10.30 -28.05 -1.41
C ARG A 22 10.94 -29.17 -2.20
N THR A 23 11.80 -28.77 -3.09
CA THR A 23 12.72 -29.67 -3.79
C THR A 23 14.15 -29.20 -3.52
N LYS A 24 15.12 -29.86 -4.12
CA LYS A 24 16.52 -29.41 -4.06
C LYS A 24 16.63 -27.98 -4.57
N ALA A 25 17.63 -27.25 -4.06
CA ALA A 25 17.99 -25.95 -4.60
C ALA A 25 18.28 -26.06 -6.10
N VAL A 26 17.87 -25.06 -6.85
CA VAL A 26 17.96 -25.01 -8.30
C VAL A 26 18.85 -23.85 -8.74
N SER A 27 19.57 -24.04 -9.84
CA SER A 27 20.49 -23.06 -10.37
C SER A 27 19.85 -22.31 -11.53
N PHE A 28 20.05 -20.97 -11.53
CA PHE A 28 19.68 -20.08 -12.60
C PHE A 28 20.97 -19.53 -13.19
N LYS A 29 21.34 -20.01 -14.36
CA LYS A 29 22.61 -19.67 -15.02
C LYS A 29 22.44 -18.50 -15.97
N GLY A 30 23.30 -17.49 -15.80
CA GLY A 30 23.29 -16.26 -16.59
C GLY A 30 22.42 -15.16 -15.98
N SER A 31 22.47 -13.99 -16.61
CA SER A 31 21.79 -12.78 -16.16
C SER A 31 20.69 -12.32 -17.12
N GLU A 32 20.37 -13.10 -18.15
CA GLU A 32 19.33 -12.76 -19.13
C GLU A 32 18.12 -13.64 -18.95
N TYR A 33 16.93 -13.02 -18.85
CA TYR A 33 15.66 -13.72 -18.71
C TYR A 33 14.64 -13.33 -19.78
N ARG A 34 13.72 -14.26 -20.06
CA ARG A 34 12.52 -14.02 -20.86
C ARG A 34 11.31 -14.00 -19.95
N LEU A 35 10.56 -12.91 -19.97
CA LEU A 35 9.25 -12.83 -19.29
C LEU A 35 8.14 -13.06 -20.33
N ILE A 36 7.48 -14.20 -20.23
CA ILE A 36 6.40 -14.64 -21.11
C ILE A 36 5.09 -14.47 -20.37
N ASP A 37 4.32 -13.49 -20.77
CA ASP A 37 3.03 -13.19 -20.16
C ASP A 37 1.88 -13.72 -21.02
N HIS A 38 1.30 -14.82 -20.60
CA HIS A 38 0.10 -15.41 -21.20
C HIS A 38 -1.20 -14.88 -20.56
N ALA A 39 -1.10 -14.11 -19.47
CA ALA A 39 -2.25 -13.60 -18.73
C ALA A 39 -2.68 -12.20 -19.22
N GLY A 40 -1.84 -11.50 -19.99
CA GLY A 40 -2.13 -10.14 -20.40
C GLY A 40 -2.12 -9.13 -19.25
N VAL A 41 -1.19 -9.31 -18.32
CA VAL A 41 -1.01 -8.39 -17.17
C VAL A 41 -0.63 -6.99 -17.66
N ALA A 42 -1.22 -5.97 -17.08
CA ALA A 42 -0.93 -4.59 -17.45
C ALA A 42 0.57 -4.29 -17.50
N PRO A 43 1.09 -3.71 -18.60
CA PRO A 43 2.53 -3.53 -18.83
C PRO A 43 3.27 -2.80 -17.71
N GLU A 44 2.64 -1.82 -17.08
CA GLU A 44 3.19 -1.04 -15.97
C GLU A 44 3.45 -1.90 -14.72
N LYS A 45 2.59 -2.92 -14.44
CA LYS A 45 2.77 -3.86 -13.33
C LYS A 45 3.97 -4.78 -13.58
N LEU A 46 4.13 -5.25 -14.80
CA LEU A 46 5.29 -6.05 -15.20
C LEU A 46 6.57 -5.22 -15.30
N ALA A 47 6.49 -3.94 -15.67
CA ALA A 47 7.65 -3.04 -15.68
C ALA A 47 8.27 -2.89 -14.30
N GLU A 48 7.45 -2.75 -13.25
CA GLU A 48 7.90 -2.72 -11.87
C GLU A 48 8.56 -4.04 -11.43
N PHE A 49 8.05 -5.17 -11.88
CA PHE A 49 8.67 -6.47 -11.61
C PHE A 49 10.01 -6.62 -12.35
N ARG A 50 10.11 -6.16 -13.61
CA ARG A 50 11.37 -6.14 -14.36
C ARG A 50 12.42 -5.26 -13.69
N ARG A 51 12.02 -4.08 -13.20
CA ARG A 51 12.91 -3.19 -12.45
C ARG A 51 13.47 -3.90 -11.21
N PHE A 52 12.61 -4.54 -10.42
CA PHE A 52 13.02 -5.32 -9.26
C PHE A 52 14.03 -6.42 -9.62
N LEU A 53 13.80 -7.19 -10.69
CA LEU A 53 14.75 -8.23 -11.13
C LEU A 53 16.09 -7.63 -11.52
N LYS A 54 16.13 -6.48 -12.19
CA LYS A 54 17.35 -5.78 -12.52
C LYS A 54 18.10 -5.31 -11.27
N GLU A 55 17.42 -4.65 -10.36
CA GLU A 55 18.04 -4.07 -9.16
C GLU A 55 18.50 -5.14 -8.15
N LYS A 56 17.71 -6.18 -7.94
CA LYS A 56 17.97 -7.20 -6.92
C LYS A 56 18.84 -8.34 -7.41
N MET A 57 18.63 -8.78 -8.65
CA MET A 57 19.28 -9.98 -9.23
C MET A 57 20.31 -9.65 -10.28
N ASN A 58 20.39 -8.39 -10.72
CA ASN A 58 21.14 -7.97 -11.91
C ASN A 58 20.70 -8.73 -13.18
N TRP A 59 19.43 -9.16 -13.23
CA TRP A 59 18.85 -9.83 -14.38
C TRP A 59 18.30 -8.81 -15.37
N VAL A 60 18.62 -8.98 -16.65
CA VAL A 60 18.14 -8.13 -17.74
C VAL A 60 17.19 -8.90 -18.65
N SER A 61 16.17 -8.21 -19.16
CA SER A 61 15.22 -8.82 -20.09
C SER A 61 15.87 -8.98 -21.46
N GLY A 62 15.75 -10.17 -22.08
CA GLY A 62 16.23 -10.46 -23.41
C GLY A 62 15.39 -11.54 -24.10
N GLU A 63 15.48 -11.62 -25.42
CA GLU A 63 14.71 -12.59 -26.21
C GLU A 63 15.32 -13.99 -26.17
N THR A 64 16.62 -14.09 -25.96
CA THR A 64 17.40 -15.34 -25.97
C THR A 64 17.73 -15.86 -24.57
N GLY A 65 17.28 -15.14 -23.52
CA GLY A 65 17.60 -15.46 -22.14
C GLY A 65 17.26 -16.90 -21.72
N ASN A 66 18.23 -17.53 -21.06
CA ASN A 66 18.08 -18.91 -20.56
C ASN A 66 17.09 -19.02 -19.41
N ILE A 67 16.92 -17.94 -18.64
CA ILE A 67 15.97 -17.89 -17.53
C ILE A 67 14.59 -17.61 -18.08
N ARG A 68 13.62 -18.44 -17.73
CA ARG A 68 12.24 -18.32 -18.17
C ARG A 68 11.33 -17.97 -17.01
N ILE A 69 10.58 -16.88 -17.11
CA ILE A 69 9.56 -16.48 -16.16
C ILE A 69 8.24 -16.43 -16.91
N GLU A 70 7.25 -17.19 -16.45
CA GLU A 70 5.95 -17.30 -17.10
C GLU A 70 4.83 -16.90 -16.16
N THR A 71 3.88 -16.12 -16.70
CA THR A 71 2.61 -15.86 -16.05
C THR A 71 1.46 -16.33 -16.96
N GLY A 72 0.40 -16.87 -16.35
CA GLY A 72 -0.76 -17.34 -17.11
C GLY A 72 -1.95 -17.64 -16.22
N TYR A 73 -3.12 -17.84 -16.84
CA TYR A 73 -4.30 -18.28 -16.11
C TYR A 73 -4.41 -19.79 -16.07
N LEU A 74 -5.09 -20.27 -15.03
CA LEU A 74 -5.44 -21.69 -14.89
C LEU A 74 -6.54 -22.05 -15.89
N GLU A 75 -6.47 -23.23 -16.49
CA GLU A 75 -7.55 -23.77 -17.34
C GLU A 75 -8.87 -23.90 -16.57
N LYS A 76 -8.79 -24.28 -15.29
CA LYS A 76 -9.92 -24.34 -14.36
C LYS A 76 -9.65 -23.38 -13.20
N PRO A 77 -10.24 -22.16 -13.23
CA PRO A 77 -10.05 -21.20 -12.17
C PRO A 77 -10.56 -21.70 -10.81
N HIS A 78 -9.82 -21.41 -9.76
CA HIS A 78 -10.29 -21.60 -8.39
C HIS A 78 -11.32 -20.49 -8.03
N PRO A 79 -12.32 -20.75 -7.17
CA PRO A 79 -13.30 -19.72 -6.78
C PRO A 79 -12.71 -18.45 -6.17
N ASN A 80 -11.55 -18.54 -5.50
CA ASN A 80 -10.86 -17.36 -4.99
C ASN A 80 -10.05 -16.71 -6.14
N PRO A 81 -10.30 -15.44 -6.50
CA PRO A 81 -9.61 -14.75 -7.61
C PRO A 81 -8.13 -14.47 -7.30
N GLU A 82 -7.72 -14.50 -6.03
CA GLU A 82 -6.33 -14.34 -5.62
C GLU A 82 -5.57 -15.68 -5.54
N TYR A 83 -6.22 -16.82 -5.91
CA TYR A 83 -5.53 -18.12 -5.94
C TYR A 83 -4.43 -18.12 -6.99
N TYR A 84 -3.27 -18.64 -6.62
CA TYR A 84 -2.15 -18.86 -7.53
C TYR A 84 -1.40 -20.14 -7.21
N THR A 85 -0.69 -20.64 -8.22
CA THR A 85 0.37 -21.62 -8.10
C THR A 85 1.69 -20.99 -8.52
N LEU A 86 2.76 -21.34 -7.83
CA LEU A 86 4.11 -20.89 -8.12
C LEU A 86 5.04 -22.09 -8.12
N ASP A 87 5.71 -22.33 -9.23
CA ASP A 87 6.74 -23.35 -9.37
C ASP A 87 8.09 -22.70 -9.70
N ILE A 88 9.11 -23.05 -8.92
CA ILE A 88 10.51 -22.67 -9.16
C ILE A 88 11.31 -23.93 -9.44
N ARG A 89 11.81 -24.03 -10.65
CA ARG A 89 12.65 -25.12 -11.15
C ARG A 89 13.89 -24.56 -11.82
N GLU A 90 14.82 -25.40 -12.21
CA GLU A 90 16.03 -24.96 -12.89
C GLU A 90 15.70 -24.07 -14.09
N ASN A 91 16.27 -22.86 -14.08
CA ASN A 91 16.06 -21.81 -15.09
C ASN A 91 14.58 -21.45 -15.39
N HIS A 92 13.63 -21.88 -14.56
CA HIS A 92 12.22 -21.69 -14.85
C HIS A 92 11.42 -21.31 -13.59
N ILE A 93 10.70 -20.20 -13.69
CA ILE A 93 9.72 -19.72 -12.71
C ILE A 93 8.37 -19.64 -13.42
N ARG A 94 7.36 -20.33 -12.89
CA ARG A 94 6.01 -20.29 -13.46
C ARG A 94 4.98 -19.89 -12.41
N ILE A 95 4.15 -18.93 -12.77
CA ILE A 95 2.97 -18.50 -12.01
C ILE A 95 1.73 -18.79 -12.85
N ALA A 96 0.77 -19.54 -12.29
CA ALA A 96 -0.54 -19.72 -12.88
C ALA A 96 -1.62 -19.37 -11.83
N ALA A 97 -2.64 -18.60 -12.21
CA ALA A 97 -3.60 -18.05 -11.26
C ALA A 97 -5.04 -18.06 -11.78
N SER A 98 -6.00 -17.83 -10.87
CA SER A 98 -7.42 -17.74 -11.22
C SER A 98 -7.79 -16.39 -11.82
N GLY A 99 -6.99 -15.34 -11.58
CA GLY A 99 -7.20 -14.01 -12.10
C GLY A 99 -5.95 -13.15 -11.93
N GLU A 100 -5.99 -11.92 -12.42
CA GLU A 100 -4.84 -11.00 -12.36
C GLU A 100 -4.35 -10.75 -10.93
N SER A 101 -5.27 -10.62 -9.96
CA SER A 101 -4.89 -10.48 -8.54
C SER A 101 -4.09 -11.67 -8.03
N GLY A 102 -4.40 -12.90 -8.46
CA GLY A 102 -3.60 -14.08 -8.17
C GLY A 102 -2.20 -14.02 -8.80
N ILE A 103 -2.07 -13.55 -10.05
CA ILE A 103 -0.75 -13.30 -10.67
C ILE A 103 0.05 -12.32 -9.80
N MET A 104 -0.55 -11.21 -9.37
CA MET A 104 0.12 -10.22 -8.54
C MET A 104 0.56 -10.79 -7.18
N ARG A 105 -0.24 -11.69 -6.58
CA ARG A 105 0.17 -12.42 -5.36
C ARG A 105 1.37 -13.33 -5.62
N GLY A 106 1.37 -14.04 -6.75
CA GLY A 106 2.50 -14.87 -7.19
C GLY A 106 3.78 -14.05 -7.42
N LEU A 107 3.68 -12.91 -8.11
CA LEU A 107 4.81 -12.00 -8.32
C LEU A 107 5.35 -11.42 -6.99
N SER A 108 4.47 -11.07 -6.05
CA SER A 108 4.87 -10.64 -4.71
C SER A 108 5.58 -11.78 -3.95
N ARG A 109 5.12 -13.02 -4.10
CA ARG A 109 5.76 -14.19 -3.50
C ARG A 109 7.15 -14.43 -4.07
N ILE A 110 7.34 -14.29 -5.39
CA ILE A 110 8.67 -14.37 -6.02
C ILE A 110 9.59 -13.27 -5.47
N ARG A 111 9.12 -12.03 -5.37
CA ARG A 111 9.91 -10.94 -4.76
C ARG A 111 10.37 -11.33 -3.36
N ALA A 112 9.47 -11.88 -2.54
CA ALA A 112 9.82 -12.36 -1.21
C ALA A 112 10.90 -13.46 -1.25
N VAL A 113 10.76 -14.48 -2.11
CA VAL A 113 11.77 -15.54 -2.28
C VAL A 113 13.13 -14.96 -2.66
N LEU A 114 13.17 -14.11 -3.68
CA LEU A 114 14.41 -13.51 -4.18
C LEU A 114 15.07 -12.52 -3.19
N SER A 115 14.32 -12.03 -2.21
CA SER A 115 14.80 -11.11 -1.17
C SER A 115 15.24 -11.82 0.11
N THR A 116 15.05 -13.14 0.23
CA THR A 116 15.43 -13.90 1.44
C THR A 116 16.88 -14.38 1.37
N PRO A 117 17.49 -14.72 2.51
CA PRO A 117 18.80 -15.39 2.56
C PRO A 117 18.83 -16.77 1.87
N LEU A 118 17.68 -17.32 1.47
CA LEU A 118 17.59 -18.56 0.67
C LEU A 118 18.06 -18.39 -0.77
N THR A 119 18.13 -17.16 -1.24
CA THR A 119 18.63 -16.84 -2.59
C THR A 119 20.07 -16.40 -2.47
N GLU A 120 20.97 -17.18 -3.08
CA GLU A 120 22.40 -16.87 -3.19
C GLU A 120 22.65 -16.34 -4.60
N ILE A 121 23.30 -15.18 -4.70
CA ILE A 121 23.75 -14.62 -5.96
C ILE A 121 25.27 -14.72 -5.98
N ARG A 122 25.83 -15.44 -6.95
CA ARG A 122 27.26 -15.67 -7.11
C ARG A 122 27.91 -14.57 -7.98
N GLN A 123 29.21 -14.45 -7.85
CA GLN A 123 30.01 -13.46 -8.63
C GLN A 123 29.93 -13.68 -10.15
N ASP A 124 29.73 -14.93 -10.58
CA ASP A 124 29.58 -15.30 -12.00
C ASP A 124 28.16 -15.01 -12.56
N GLY A 125 27.30 -14.37 -11.79
CA GLY A 125 25.92 -14.07 -12.16
C GLY A 125 24.94 -15.25 -11.99
N THR A 126 25.42 -16.40 -11.52
CA THR A 126 24.54 -17.53 -11.20
C THR A 126 23.75 -17.24 -9.93
N ALA A 127 22.44 -17.45 -9.97
CA ALA A 127 21.60 -17.41 -8.79
C ALA A 127 21.19 -18.84 -8.36
N ILE A 128 21.31 -19.13 -7.07
CA ILE A 128 20.80 -20.38 -6.48
C ILE A 128 19.52 -20.04 -5.71
N LEU A 129 18.43 -20.67 -6.10
CA LEU A 129 17.13 -20.48 -5.49
C LEU A 129 16.63 -21.79 -4.86
N PRO A 130 15.78 -21.72 -3.83
CA PRO A 130 15.06 -22.92 -3.37
C PRO A 130 14.14 -23.42 -4.50
N GLY A 131 14.18 -24.71 -4.81
CA GLY A 131 13.18 -25.33 -5.66
C GLY A 131 11.86 -25.42 -4.88
N LEU A 132 10.80 -24.82 -5.40
CA LEU A 132 9.51 -24.68 -4.69
C LEU A 132 8.32 -25.03 -5.59
N SER A 133 7.30 -25.59 -4.98
CA SER A 133 5.94 -25.62 -5.53
C SER A 133 4.99 -25.14 -4.46
N ILE A 134 4.30 -24.04 -4.74
CA ILE A 134 3.37 -23.35 -3.85
C ILE A 134 1.98 -23.35 -4.47
N LYS A 135 0.95 -23.58 -3.64
CA LYS A 135 -0.44 -23.27 -3.94
C LYS A 135 -0.95 -22.42 -2.79
N ASP A 136 -1.51 -21.25 -3.12
CA ASP A 136 -1.92 -20.31 -2.07
C ASP A 136 -3.11 -19.44 -2.48
N TYR A 137 -3.87 -19.03 -1.49
CA TYR A 137 -4.93 -18.03 -1.57
C TYR A 137 -5.26 -17.52 -0.16
N PRO A 138 -5.70 -16.26 -0.01
CA PRO A 138 -6.05 -15.72 1.29
C PRO A 138 -7.42 -16.19 1.78
N ASP A 139 -7.56 -16.39 3.11
CA ASP A 139 -8.85 -16.62 3.76
C ASP A 139 -9.64 -15.33 3.96
N ILE A 140 -8.93 -14.21 4.13
CA ILE A 140 -9.52 -12.89 4.39
C ILE A 140 -9.48 -12.07 3.10
N LYS A 141 -10.67 -11.62 2.65
CA LYS A 141 -10.81 -10.86 1.39
C LYS A 141 -10.10 -9.51 1.44
N ILE A 142 -10.24 -8.75 2.54
CA ILE A 142 -9.61 -7.43 2.71
C ILE A 142 -8.53 -7.54 3.76
N ARG A 143 -7.29 -7.30 3.35
CA ARG A 143 -6.10 -7.29 4.20
C ARG A 143 -5.45 -5.93 4.07
N GLY A 144 -5.87 -5.02 4.96
CA GLY A 144 -5.44 -3.62 4.95
C GLY A 144 -4.21 -3.37 5.81
N PHE A 145 -3.32 -2.53 5.34
CA PHE A 145 -2.20 -1.98 6.07
C PHE A 145 -2.23 -0.46 5.98
N MET A 146 -1.98 0.24 7.07
CA MET A 146 -1.97 1.71 7.11
C MET A 146 -0.54 2.25 7.11
N ILE A 147 -0.25 3.16 6.20
CA ILE A 147 0.97 3.99 6.22
C ILE A 147 0.57 5.39 6.69
N GLY A 148 1.18 5.87 7.76
CA GLY A 148 0.91 7.22 8.26
C GLY A 148 1.72 7.58 9.50
N ASN A 149 1.74 8.86 9.83
CA ASN A 149 2.26 9.50 11.07
C ASN A 149 3.72 9.23 11.49
N PHE A 150 4.49 8.47 10.71
CA PHE A 150 5.85 8.05 11.06
C PHE A 150 6.92 9.01 10.56
N ILE A 151 6.50 10.14 10.00
CA ILE A 151 7.38 11.18 9.52
C ILE A 151 7.64 12.11 10.71
N GLY A 152 8.79 11.96 11.33
CA GLY A 152 9.22 12.86 12.38
C GLY A 152 9.50 14.26 11.84
N PRO A 153 9.44 15.31 12.68
CA PRO A 153 9.67 16.70 12.25
C PRO A 153 11.09 16.97 11.73
N ARG A 154 11.98 15.99 11.78
CA ARG A 154 13.37 16.06 11.31
C ARG A 154 13.67 15.15 10.12
N SER A 155 12.69 14.45 9.59
CA SER A 155 12.90 13.56 8.44
C SER A 155 13.13 14.40 7.17
N SER A 156 14.16 14.06 6.41
CA SER A 156 14.36 14.63 5.09
C SER A 156 13.29 14.11 4.13
N ARG A 157 13.18 14.74 2.94
CA ARG A 157 12.27 14.28 1.89
C ARG A 157 12.65 12.88 1.41
N ASP A 158 13.94 12.61 1.27
CA ASP A 158 14.45 11.33 0.81
C ASP A 158 14.17 10.22 1.83
N ASP A 159 14.38 10.47 3.13
CA ASP A 159 14.03 9.52 4.21
C ASP A 159 12.55 9.12 4.15
N VAL A 160 11.67 10.10 3.92
CA VAL A 160 10.22 9.86 3.81
C VAL A 160 9.90 9.01 2.58
N HIS A 161 10.51 9.32 1.44
CA HIS A 161 10.30 8.56 0.21
C HIS A 161 10.80 7.13 0.34
N GLU A 162 12.00 6.93 0.87
CA GLU A 162 12.54 5.59 1.11
C GLU A 162 11.68 4.79 2.09
N TYR A 163 11.23 5.44 3.17
CA TYR A 163 10.34 4.80 4.14
C TYR A 163 9.02 4.36 3.51
N VAL A 164 8.33 5.24 2.77
CA VAL A 164 7.06 4.89 2.13
C VAL A 164 7.24 3.74 1.14
N LYS A 165 8.30 3.79 0.31
CA LYS A 165 8.64 2.71 -0.64
C LYS A 165 8.90 1.40 0.08
N LEU A 166 9.67 1.41 1.16
CA LEU A 166 9.93 0.23 1.98
C LEU A 166 8.63 -0.36 2.54
N MET A 167 7.74 0.47 3.08
CA MET A 167 6.47 0.02 3.65
C MET A 167 5.54 -0.58 2.59
N ILE A 168 5.51 -0.02 1.38
CA ILE A 168 4.77 -0.58 0.25
C ILE A 168 5.32 -1.97 -0.12
N ASP A 169 6.65 -2.11 -0.20
CA ASP A 169 7.29 -3.39 -0.53
C ASP A 169 7.05 -4.44 0.56
N GLN A 170 7.15 -4.07 1.82
CA GLN A 170 6.86 -4.96 2.95
C GLN A 170 5.40 -5.40 2.98
N ALA A 171 4.46 -4.47 2.80
CA ALA A 171 3.04 -4.81 2.73
C ALA A 171 2.74 -5.81 1.61
N ALA A 172 3.32 -5.60 0.43
CA ALA A 172 3.16 -6.52 -0.70
C ALA A 172 3.77 -7.91 -0.39
N ALA A 173 4.98 -7.96 0.20
CA ALA A 173 5.64 -9.21 0.59
C ALA A 173 4.82 -10.01 1.61
N LEU A 174 4.15 -9.31 2.54
CA LEU A 174 3.23 -9.86 3.54
C LEU A 174 1.83 -10.16 2.97
N GLN A 175 1.64 -10.04 1.65
CA GLN A 175 0.39 -10.36 0.94
C GLN A 175 -0.81 -9.47 1.32
N TYR A 176 -0.58 -8.26 1.82
CA TYR A 176 -1.63 -7.25 1.93
C TYR A 176 -2.17 -6.88 0.55
N ASN A 177 -3.46 -6.54 0.47
CA ASN A 177 -4.10 -6.16 -0.79
C ASN A 177 -4.74 -4.77 -0.76
N HIS A 178 -4.75 -4.12 0.38
CA HIS A 178 -5.20 -2.73 0.56
C HIS A 178 -4.15 -1.96 1.34
N LEU A 179 -3.85 -0.75 0.89
CA LEU A 179 -2.89 0.13 1.52
C LEU A 179 -3.54 1.48 1.80
N PHE A 180 -3.79 1.77 3.08
CA PHE A 180 -4.39 3.02 3.52
C PHE A 180 -3.30 4.05 3.75
N PHE A 181 -3.30 5.09 2.94
CA PHE A 181 -2.38 6.22 3.10
C PHE A 181 -3.03 7.27 4.00
N LEU A 182 -2.53 7.42 5.22
CA LEU A 182 -2.93 8.52 6.09
C LEU A 182 -2.30 9.82 5.58
N VAL A 183 -2.91 10.38 4.57
CA VAL A 183 -2.48 11.65 3.99
C VAL A 183 -2.74 12.78 4.97
N GLY A 184 -3.90 12.74 5.65
CA GLY A 184 -4.29 13.79 6.60
C GLY A 184 -4.29 15.16 5.95
N GLY A 185 -3.62 16.13 6.57
CA GLY A 185 -3.37 17.48 6.03
C GLY A 185 -2.02 17.62 5.32
N ARG A 186 -1.44 16.52 4.84
CA ARG A 186 -0.09 16.49 4.25
C ARG A 186 -0.06 16.51 2.72
N LEU A 187 -1.20 16.49 2.03
CA LEU A 187 -1.23 16.88 0.63
C LEU A 187 -1.11 18.40 0.56
N ARG A 188 -0.17 18.89 -0.25
CA ARG A 188 -0.13 20.32 -0.60
C ARG A 188 -1.37 20.64 -1.44
N SER A 189 -2.40 21.19 -0.78
CA SER A 189 -3.58 21.67 -1.48
C SER A 189 -3.22 22.91 -2.28
N GLU A 190 -3.57 22.91 -3.56
CA GLU A 190 -3.41 24.06 -4.45
C GLU A 190 -4.61 25.00 -4.32
N LYS A 191 -5.80 24.45 -4.09
CA LYS A 191 -7.03 25.23 -3.92
C LYS A 191 -7.10 25.93 -2.57
N HIS A 192 -6.56 25.30 -1.53
CA HIS A 192 -6.64 25.71 -0.14
C HIS A 192 -5.28 25.68 0.54
N PRO A 193 -4.30 26.52 0.14
CA PRO A 193 -2.98 26.52 0.77
C PRO A 193 -3.01 26.87 2.27
N GLU A 194 -4.06 27.54 2.75
CA GLU A 194 -4.27 27.90 4.15
C GLU A 194 -4.49 26.70 5.08
N ILE A 195 -4.93 25.54 4.55
CA ILE A 195 -5.12 24.33 5.37
C ILE A 195 -3.87 23.48 5.45
N ASN A 196 -2.84 23.80 4.67
CA ASN A 196 -1.59 23.06 4.65
C ASN A 196 -0.89 23.14 6.01
N ARG A 197 -0.42 22.01 6.51
CA ARG A 197 0.42 21.97 7.72
C ARG A 197 1.83 22.45 7.39
N PRO A 198 2.53 23.11 8.33
CA PRO A 198 3.90 23.60 8.10
C PRO A 198 4.94 22.48 7.98
N ASP A 199 4.57 21.26 8.32
CA ASP A 199 5.40 20.07 8.24
C ASP A 199 5.63 19.62 6.79
N TYR A 200 6.21 18.44 6.62
CA TYR A 200 6.38 17.81 5.31
C TYR A 200 5.05 17.70 4.56
N LEU A 201 4.99 18.26 3.36
CA LEU A 201 3.85 18.18 2.46
C LEU A 201 4.20 17.38 1.21
N PHE A 202 3.37 16.41 0.88
CA PHE A 202 3.46 15.70 -0.39
C PHE A 202 2.94 16.58 -1.53
N SER A 203 3.63 16.57 -2.65
CA SER A 203 3.03 17.04 -3.89
C SER A 203 2.04 16.03 -4.44
N ARG A 204 1.23 16.43 -5.40
CA ARG A 204 0.32 15.52 -6.13
C ARG A 204 1.10 14.43 -6.85
N GLU A 205 2.25 14.77 -7.43
CA GLU A 205 3.12 13.86 -8.19
C GLU A 205 3.71 12.78 -7.28
N GLU A 206 4.20 13.16 -6.09
CA GLU A 206 4.75 12.24 -5.11
C GLU A 206 3.71 11.23 -4.63
N LEU A 207 2.52 11.69 -4.24
CA LEU A 207 1.43 10.79 -3.85
C LEU A 207 1.00 9.89 -5.01
N SER A 208 0.93 10.44 -6.22
CA SER A 208 0.59 9.65 -7.42
C SER A 208 1.65 8.58 -7.73
N GLU A 209 2.94 8.85 -7.45
CA GLU A 209 4.00 7.84 -7.57
C GLU A 209 3.78 6.69 -6.58
N PHE A 210 3.51 7.00 -5.30
CA PHE A 210 3.27 5.98 -4.28
C PHE A 210 2.00 5.17 -4.57
N VAL A 211 0.94 5.80 -5.05
CA VAL A 211 -0.28 5.11 -5.48
C VAL A 211 0.04 4.13 -6.61
N ARG A 212 0.70 4.59 -7.67
CA ARG A 212 1.11 3.71 -8.78
C ARG A 212 2.01 2.57 -8.31
N MET A 213 2.93 2.84 -7.38
CA MET A 213 3.80 1.83 -6.82
C MET A 213 3.01 0.75 -6.06
N ALA A 214 2.03 1.13 -5.24
CA ALA A 214 1.17 0.19 -4.54
C ALA A 214 0.31 -0.65 -5.53
N GLU A 215 -0.31 0.00 -6.50
CA GLU A 215 -1.13 -0.64 -7.53
C GLU A 215 -0.32 -1.61 -8.41
N SER A 216 0.90 -1.24 -8.75
CA SER A 216 1.81 -2.12 -9.51
C SER A 216 2.24 -3.38 -8.75
N ARG A 217 2.01 -3.42 -7.44
CA ARG A 217 2.20 -4.60 -6.58
C ARG A 217 0.90 -5.33 -6.29
N GLY A 218 -0.18 -4.96 -6.98
CA GLY A 218 -1.49 -5.58 -6.82
C GLY A 218 -2.22 -5.18 -5.54
N MET A 219 -1.90 -4.04 -4.95
CA MET A 219 -2.63 -3.48 -3.82
C MET A 219 -3.54 -2.34 -4.26
N THR A 220 -4.71 -2.23 -3.64
CA THR A 220 -5.56 -1.06 -3.78
C THR A 220 -5.04 0.04 -2.86
N ALA A 221 -4.65 1.18 -3.42
CA ALA A 221 -4.25 2.34 -2.64
C ALA A 221 -5.48 3.14 -2.23
N CYS A 222 -5.67 3.35 -0.92
CA CYS A 222 -6.84 3.99 -0.34
C CYS A 222 -6.42 5.27 0.40
N PRO A 223 -7.04 6.43 0.14
CA PRO A 223 -6.77 7.63 0.90
C PRO A 223 -7.41 7.55 2.29
N MET A 224 -6.72 8.10 3.27
CA MET A 224 -7.22 8.31 4.62
C MET A 224 -6.89 9.72 5.08
N ILE A 225 -7.89 10.42 5.60
CA ILE A 225 -7.71 11.70 6.29
C ILE A 225 -8.30 11.61 7.67
N ASN A 226 -7.71 12.30 8.63
CA ASN A 226 -8.35 12.49 9.93
C ASN A 226 -9.31 13.66 9.83
N SER A 227 -10.52 13.45 10.37
CA SER A 227 -11.59 14.44 10.43
C SER A 227 -12.01 14.60 11.88
N ILE A 228 -12.39 15.79 12.31
CA ILE A 228 -12.82 16.14 13.68
C ILE A 228 -11.66 16.09 14.69
N GLY A 229 -11.07 14.91 14.93
CA GLY A 229 -9.94 14.69 15.85
C GLY A 229 -8.57 14.61 15.17
N HIS A 230 -7.55 14.15 15.92
CA HIS A 230 -6.18 13.95 15.44
C HIS A 230 -5.57 15.15 14.68
N VAL A 231 -5.79 16.33 15.23
CA VAL A 231 -5.47 17.61 14.56
C VAL A 231 -4.02 17.75 14.09
N SER A 232 -3.06 17.07 14.72
CA SER A 232 -1.65 17.08 14.28
C SER A 232 -1.44 16.50 12.89
N SER A 233 -2.32 15.62 12.45
CA SER A 233 -2.28 14.95 11.14
C SER A 233 -3.50 15.25 10.25
N ALA A 234 -4.47 16.01 10.75
CA ALA A 234 -5.65 16.42 9.98
C ALA A 234 -5.40 17.69 9.15
N PRO A 235 -6.15 17.94 8.05
CA PRO A 235 -6.14 19.24 7.40
C PRO A 235 -6.65 20.33 8.35
N ARG A 236 -6.10 21.51 8.26
CA ARG A 236 -6.42 22.62 9.20
C ARG A 236 -7.67 23.38 8.75
N ILE A 237 -8.83 22.74 8.83
CA ILE A 237 -10.12 23.31 8.39
C ILE A 237 -10.94 23.70 9.61
N SER A 238 -11.37 24.97 9.71
CA SER A 238 -12.20 25.49 10.80
C SER A 238 -11.77 24.99 12.18
N PRO A 239 -10.52 25.27 12.62
CA PRO A 239 -9.95 24.65 13.82
C PRO A 239 -10.63 25.11 15.10
N VAL A 240 -10.89 24.13 16.01
CA VAL A 240 -11.34 24.35 17.38
C VAL A 240 -10.12 24.43 18.30
N TYR A 241 -10.13 25.40 19.21
CA TYR A 241 -9.03 25.63 20.13
C TYR A 241 -9.47 25.48 21.59
N HIS A 242 -8.57 24.93 22.39
CA HIS A 242 -8.62 24.98 23.85
C HIS A 242 -7.49 25.88 24.37
N THR A 243 -7.81 26.70 25.35
CA THR A 243 -6.80 27.51 26.08
C THR A 243 -6.63 26.92 27.47
N ASP A 244 -5.43 26.44 27.77
CA ASP A 244 -5.07 25.99 29.11
C ASP A 244 -5.09 27.19 30.05
N LEU A 245 -5.99 27.20 31.01
CA LEU A 245 -6.18 28.34 31.95
C LEU A 245 -5.00 28.58 32.89
N LYS A 246 -4.13 27.55 33.10
CA LYS A 246 -2.95 27.69 33.98
C LYS A 246 -1.75 28.27 33.24
N THR A 247 -1.56 27.89 31.99
CA THR A 247 -0.38 28.25 31.19
C THR A 247 -0.68 29.34 30.16
N GLY A 248 -1.95 29.62 29.88
CA GLY A 248 -2.37 30.50 28.78
C GLY A 248 -2.12 29.93 27.38
N VAL A 249 -1.61 28.71 27.27
CA VAL A 249 -1.27 28.10 25.99
C VAL A 249 -2.54 27.70 25.23
N ARG A 250 -2.67 28.22 24.00
CA ARG A 250 -3.76 27.89 23.09
C ARG A 250 -3.35 26.72 22.20
N LYS A 251 -4.10 25.62 22.26
CA LYS A 251 -3.87 24.40 21.46
C LYS A 251 -5.05 24.14 20.55
N GLU A 252 -4.77 23.74 19.32
CA GLU A 252 -5.77 23.17 18.41
C GLU A 252 -6.15 21.76 18.89
N ILE A 253 -7.44 21.46 18.97
CA ILE A 253 -7.97 20.26 19.58
C ILE A 253 -8.98 19.51 18.71
N GLY A 254 -9.47 20.11 17.65
CA GLY A 254 -10.47 19.53 16.77
C GLY A 254 -10.82 20.43 15.60
N MET A 255 -11.79 19.99 14.81
CA MET A 255 -12.39 20.75 13.72
C MET A 255 -13.86 21.01 13.97
N ASN A 256 -14.31 22.23 13.67
CA ASN A 256 -15.74 22.57 13.67
C ASN A 256 -16.35 22.16 12.32
N VAL A 257 -16.86 20.94 12.25
CA VAL A 257 -17.50 20.40 11.03
C VAL A 257 -18.85 21.08 10.70
N CYS A 258 -19.35 21.92 11.61
CA CYS A 258 -20.58 22.69 11.44
C CYS A 258 -20.33 24.13 10.95
N ALA A 259 -19.08 24.56 10.88
CA ALA A 259 -18.76 25.89 10.39
C ALA A 259 -19.24 26.07 8.93
N PRO A 260 -19.79 27.24 8.57
CA PRO A 260 -20.33 27.49 7.22
C PRO A 260 -19.35 27.17 6.09
N GLU A 261 -18.09 27.56 6.27
CA GLU A 261 -17.01 27.37 5.28
C GLU A 261 -16.44 25.95 5.25
N PHE A 262 -16.61 25.18 6.36
CA PHE A 262 -15.97 23.87 6.52
C PHE A 262 -16.23 22.96 5.35
N TRP A 263 -17.49 22.80 4.97
CA TRP A 263 -17.86 21.81 3.96
C TRP A 263 -17.29 22.12 2.59
N LYS A 264 -17.23 23.38 2.21
CA LYS A 264 -16.67 23.80 0.92
C LYS A 264 -15.21 23.37 0.84
N ILE A 265 -14.40 23.76 1.82
CA ILE A 265 -12.97 23.45 1.87
C ILE A 265 -12.74 21.95 1.96
N TYR A 266 -13.48 21.27 2.86
CA TYR A 266 -13.35 19.84 3.09
C TYR A 266 -13.67 19.02 1.83
N SER A 267 -14.77 19.30 1.16
CA SER A 267 -15.17 18.58 -0.04
C SER A 267 -14.21 18.80 -1.20
N GLU A 268 -13.69 20.01 -1.38
CA GLU A 268 -12.69 20.30 -2.40
C GLU A 268 -11.36 19.60 -2.12
N TYR A 269 -10.93 19.51 -0.86
CA TYR A 269 -9.74 18.76 -0.45
C TYR A 269 -9.91 17.24 -0.65
N VAL A 270 -11.07 16.71 -0.27
CA VAL A 270 -11.43 15.29 -0.53
C VAL A 270 -11.41 15.00 -2.03
N ASP A 271 -11.88 15.93 -2.85
CA ASP A 271 -11.88 15.78 -4.31
C ASP A 271 -10.46 15.78 -4.90
N GLU A 272 -9.56 16.61 -4.39
CA GLU A 272 -8.14 16.56 -4.78
C GLU A 272 -7.53 15.17 -4.50
N LEU A 273 -7.79 14.60 -3.32
CA LEU A 273 -7.34 13.26 -2.96
C LEU A 273 -7.98 12.17 -3.83
N ARG A 274 -9.29 12.26 -4.06
CA ARG A 274 -10.03 11.29 -4.88
C ARG A 274 -9.45 11.19 -6.30
N VAL A 275 -9.01 12.29 -6.87
CA VAL A 275 -8.37 12.29 -8.21
C VAL A 275 -7.03 11.54 -8.20
N ILE A 276 -6.25 11.66 -7.13
CA ILE A 276 -4.98 10.94 -6.97
C ILE A 276 -5.25 9.44 -6.78
N PHE A 277 -6.21 9.09 -5.93
CA PHE A 277 -6.57 7.72 -5.57
C PHE A 277 -7.77 7.19 -6.39
N ARG A 278 -7.85 7.54 -7.65
CA ARG A 278 -9.03 7.32 -8.53
C ARG A 278 -9.49 5.86 -8.66
N ASN A 279 -8.60 4.90 -8.39
CA ASN A 279 -8.91 3.47 -8.47
C ASN A 279 -9.36 2.88 -7.12
N SER A 280 -9.45 3.69 -6.07
CA SER A 280 -9.88 3.25 -4.75
C SER A 280 -11.41 3.22 -4.65
N PRO A 281 -12.00 2.08 -4.26
CA PRO A 281 -13.41 2.02 -3.89
C PRO A 281 -13.66 2.43 -2.43
N TYR A 282 -12.63 2.89 -1.72
CA TYR A 282 -12.69 3.26 -0.30
C TYR A 282 -12.07 4.62 -0.05
N PHE A 283 -12.64 5.34 0.89
CA PHE A 283 -12.11 6.57 1.44
C PHE A 283 -12.29 6.57 2.95
N SER A 284 -11.20 6.58 3.72
CA SER A 284 -11.28 6.63 5.19
C SER A 284 -11.26 8.08 5.68
N ILE A 285 -12.23 8.43 6.51
CA ILE A 285 -12.40 9.79 7.05
C ILE A 285 -11.89 9.96 8.48
N GLY A 286 -11.36 8.90 9.11
CA GLY A 286 -10.69 8.94 10.42
C GLY A 286 -11.38 9.83 11.45
N THR A 287 -12.46 9.34 12.06
CA THR A 287 -13.26 10.10 13.03
C THR A 287 -13.15 9.53 14.44
N ASP A 288 -12.00 8.99 14.77
CA ASP A 288 -11.70 8.41 16.07
C ASP A 288 -11.07 9.44 17.04
N GLU A 289 -11.09 9.12 18.31
CA GLU A 289 -10.41 9.82 19.43
C GLU A 289 -10.67 11.33 19.56
N PHE A 290 -11.80 11.85 19.12
CA PHE A 290 -12.18 13.25 19.38
C PHE A 290 -12.98 13.46 20.68
N ASP A 291 -13.35 12.38 21.34
CA ASP A 291 -14.13 12.35 22.59
C ASP A 291 -13.47 13.10 23.74
N ARG A 292 -12.14 13.12 23.80
CA ARG A 292 -11.36 13.87 24.80
C ARG A 292 -11.63 15.38 24.80
N ASN A 293 -12.06 15.91 23.65
CA ASN A 293 -12.33 17.34 23.44
C ASN A 293 -13.79 17.57 23.04
N LEU A 294 -14.67 16.63 23.34
CA LEU A 294 -16.03 16.61 22.87
C LEU A 294 -16.80 17.88 23.23
N LYS A 295 -16.69 18.34 24.49
CA LYS A 295 -17.41 19.52 24.98
C LYS A 295 -17.05 20.79 24.20
N GLU A 296 -15.79 21.00 23.90
CA GLU A 296 -15.30 22.14 23.13
C GLU A 296 -15.77 22.06 21.67
N ILE A 297 -15.78 20.87 21.09
CA ILE A 297 -16.23 20.62 19.74
C ILE A 297 -17.75 20.84 19.64
N GLU A 298 -18.54 20.30 20.58
CA GLU A 298 -19.98 20.53 20.66
C GLU A 298 -20.32 22.02 20.82
N LYS A 299 -19.58 22.71 21.68
CA LYS A 299 -19.72 24.18 21.83
C LYS A 299 -19.43 24.92 20.53
N ALA A 300 -18.40 24.51 19.79
CA ALA A 300 -18.05 25.12 18.51
C ALA A 300 -19.07 24.79 17.42
N CYS A 301 -19.62 23.57 17.42
CA CYS A 301 -20.69 23.14 16.50
C CYS A 301 -22.07 23.72 16.84
N GLY A 302 -22.28 24.18 18.07
CA GLY A 302 -23.56 24.68 18.54
C GLY A 302 -24.63 23.60 18.72
N LYS A 303 -24.26 22.31 18.71
CA LYS A 303 -25.14 21.15 18.87
C LYS A 303 -24.36 19.92 19.36
N PRO A 304 -25.09 18.93 19.97
CA PRO A 304 -24.47 17.75 20.53
C PRO A 304 -23.90 16.84 19.45
N CYS A 305 -22.92 16.00 19.86
CA CYS A 305 -22.28 15.01 18.99
C CYS A 305 -23.27 14.05 18.33
N SER A 306 -24.30 13.65 19.05
CA SER A 306 -25.38 12.78 18.52
C SER A 306 -26.09 13.35 17.29
N GLU A 307 -25.99 14.64 17.05
CA GLU A 307 -26.56 15.32 15.88
C GLU A 307 -25.49 15.60 14.81
N PHE A 308 -24.42 16.30 15.17
CA PHE A 308 -23.44 16.74 14.15
C PHE A 308 -22.64 15.60 13.54
N TYR A 309 -22.31 14.56 14.31
CA TYR A 309 -21.51 13.46 13.85
C TYR A 309 -22.21 12.65 12.74
N PRO A 310 -23.44 12.16 12.94
CA PRO A 310 -24.16 11.47 11.87
C PRO A 310 -24.40 12.36 10.64
N GLU A 311 -24.68 13.65 10.85
CA GLU A 311 -24.85 14.59 9.73
C GLU A 311 -23.58 14.71 8.89
N PHE A 312 -22.43 14.87 9.55
CA PHE A 312 -21.13 14.94 8.89
C PHE A 312 -20.83 13.67 8.09
N VAL A 313 -20.90 12.50 8.74
CA VAL A 313 -20.63 11.21 8.10
C VAL A 313 -21.56 10.98 6.89
N ASN A 314 -22.86 11.22 7.08
CA ASN A 314 -23.83 11.08 6.00
C ASN A 314 -23.60 12.08 4.86
N ARG A 315 -23.12 13.28 5.16
CA ARG A 315 -22.79 14.28 4.15
C ARG A 315 -21.59 13.86 3.30
N VAL A 316 -20.55 13.33 3.94
CA VAL A 316 -19.38 12.76 3.24
C VAL A 316 -19.79 11.57 2.38
N ASN A 317 -20.60 10.65 2.91
CA ASN A 317 -21.08 9.49 2.15
C ASN A 317 -21.89 9.92 0.90
N ARG A 318 -22.80 10.88 1.05
CA ARG A 318 -23.56 11.43 -0.09
C ARG A 318 -22.66 12.07 -1.13
N PHE A 319 -21.57 12.69 -0.71
CA PHE A 319 -20.59 13.30 -1.62
C PHE A 319 -19.76 12.25 -2.39
N LEU A 320 -19.32 11.18 -1.71
CA LEU A 320 -18.46 10.15 -2.29
C LEU A 320 -19.23 9.12 -3.13
N LYS A 321 -20.47 8.81 -2.76
CA LYS A 321 -21.31 7.77 -3.40
C LYS A 321 -21.42 7.91 -4.94
N PRO A 322 -21.62 9.10 -5.54
CA PRO A 322 -21.69 9.24 -7.00
C PRO A 322 -20.38 8.88 -7.72
N HIS A 323 -19.28 8.81 -6.97
CA HIS A 323 -17.95 8.46 -7.50
C HIS A 323 -17.61 6.98 -7.31
N GLY A 324 -18.55 6.16 -6.83
CA GLY A 324 -18.35 4.73 -6.63
C GLY A 324 -17.57 4.38 -5.35
N ILE A 325 -17.51 5.31 -4.40
CA ILE A 325 -16.80 5.18 -3.12
C ILE A 325 -17.81 5.07 -1.98
#